data_e94385699d0782f431eb22a8e856e85e
#
_entry.id   e94385699d0782f431eb22a8e856e85e
#
_cell.length_a   1.000
_cell.length_b   1.000
_cell.length_c   1.000
_cell.angle_alpha   90.00
_cell.angle_beta   90.00
_cell.angle_gamma   90.00
#
_symmetry.space_group_name_H-M   'P 1'
#
loop_
_entity.id
_entity.type
_entity.pdbx_description
1 polymer ?
#
loop_
_entity_poly.entity_id
_entity_poly.type
_entity_poly.pdbx_seq_one_letter_code
_entity_poly.pdbx_strand_id
1 'polypeptide(L)'
;MHEILSQLNVIFQSMGLPGLALNAFIESFFLAPPPDILLITLDLAKPEKALYYASIATLCSAVGGFTGYLIGRFGGRPVFNFLFRNKQEQFNSVEKLYNEYGTFAVFFSAFTPIPYNVFTIASGILNMNPLKFFVASVFGRGMRFFLVSTVLMIFGEMIKEYINYFILGGTAIIIVFFVILYKKRHMLK
;
A
#
# COMPACT_ATOMS: atom_id res chain seq x y z
N MET A 1 3.14 6.79 18.37
CA MET A 1 3.05 6.15 17.05
C MET A 1 3.33 7.13 15.90
N HIS A 2 2.70 8.33 15.87
CA HIS A 2 2.98 9.36 14.86
C HIS A 2 4.44 9.82 14.82
N GLU A 3 5.06 9.96 15.97
CA GLU A 3 6.46 10.42 16.09
C GLU A 3 7.45 9.40 15.54
N ILE A 4 7.21 8.12 15.78
CA ILE A 4 8.05 7.03 15.23
C ILE A 4 7.93 6.97 13.69
N LEU A 5 6.72 7.09 13.15
CA LEU A 5 6.50 7.08 11.70
C LEU A 5 7.15 8.29 11.01
N SER A 6 7.12 9.46 11.65
CA SER A 6 7.78 10.66 11.11
C SER A 6 9.31 10.53 11.14
N GLN A 7 9.89 9.99 12.21
CA GLN A 7 11.33 9.74 12.29
C GLN A 7 11.79 8.71 11.25
N LEU A 8 11.04 7.61 11.06
CA LEU A 8 11.31 6.62 10.03
C LEU A 8 11.28 7.23 8.64
N ASN A 9 10.30 8.12 8.37
CA ASN A 9 10.21 8.78 7.06
C ASN A 9 11.43 9.67 6.79
N VAL A 10 11.91 10.42 7.78
CA VAL A 10 13.14 11.23 7.66
C VAL A 10 14.37 10.36 7.40
N ILE A 11 14.49 9.23 8.10
CA ILE A 11 15.60 8.29 7.89
C ILE A 11 15.56 7.72 6.47
N PHE A 12 14.41 7.25 6.00
CA PHE A 12 14.29 6.72 4.64
C PHE A 12 14.56 7.79 3.58
N GLN A 13 14.12 9.03 3.79
CA GLN A 13 14.41 10.14 2.88
C GLN A 13 15.91 10.44 2.79
N SER A 14 16.63 10.43 3.91
CA SER A 14 18.08 10.67 3.92
C SER A 14 18.88 9.58 3.19
N MET A 15 18.34 8.36 3.09
CA MET A 15 18.95 7.24 2.37
C MET A 15 18.68 7.27 0.85
N GLY A 16 17.77 8.12 0.36
CA GLY A 16 17.42 8.20 -1.07
C GLY A 16 16.87 6.88 -1.64
N LEU A 17 17.44 6.36 -2.73
CA LEU A 17 16.97 5.13 -3.40
C LEU A 17 17.01 3.88 -2.50
N PRO A 18 18.07 3.58 -1.73
CA PRO A 18 18.04 2.50 -0.74
C PRO A 18 16.91 2.63 0.27
N GLY A 19 16.60 3.87 0.69
CA GLY A 19 15.47 4.15 1.57
C GLY A 19 14.13 3.81 0.93
N LEU A 20 13.93 4.16 -0.34
CA LEU A 20 12.73 3.79 -1.10
C LEU A 20 12.57 2.28 -1.19
N ALA A 21 13.63 1.56 -1.53
CA ALA A 21 13.63 0.11 -1.66
C ALA A 21 13.25 -0.57 -0.32
N LEU A 22 13.89 -0.14 0.77
CA LEU A 22 13.67 -0.69 2.10
C LEU A 22 12.27 -0.34 2.62
N ASN A 23 11.82 0.89 2.41
CA ASN A 23 10.48 1.32 2.82
C ASN A 23 9.39 0.56 2.05
N ALA A 24 9.51 0.43 0.72
CA ALA A 24 8.57 -0.33 -0.10
C ALA A 24 8.51 -1.82 0.29
N PHE A 25 9.65 -2.40 0.69
CA PHE A 25 9.71 -3.77 1.20
C PHE A 25 8.98 -3.90 2.54
N ILE A 26 9.33 -3.05 3.53
CA ILE A 26 8.81 -3.16 4.89
C ILE A 26 7.31 -2.84 4.95
N GLU A 27 6.84 -1.79 4.25
CA GLU A 27 5.43 -1.37 4.23
C GLU A 27 4.51 -2.48 3.74
N SER A 28 5.01 -3.36 2.88
CA SER A 28 4.21 -4.42 2.27
C SER A 28 3.75 -5.51 3.25
N PHE A 29 4.34 -5.60 4.44
CA PHE A 29 3.93 -6.56 5.49
C PHE A 29 3.91 -5.96 6.89
N PHE A 30 4.41 -4.75 7.06
CA PHE A 30 4.44 -4.05 8.35
C PHE A 30 3.82 -2.66 8.21
N LEU A 31 3.42 -2.07 9.33
CA LEU A 31 2.89 -0.70 9.36
C LEU A 31 4.05 0.30 9.28
N ALA A 32 4.39 0.71 8.08
CA ALA A 32 5.43 1.69 7.79
C ALA A 32 4.84 2.89 7.03
N PRO A 33 5.58 4.03 6.92
CA PRO A 33 5.14 5.16 6.10
C PRO A 33 4.92 4.73 4.65
N PRO A 34 3.91 5.30 3.94
CA PRO A 34 3.70 4.96 2.54
C PRO A 34 4.93 5.27 1.68
N PRO A 35 5.42 4.33 0.86
CA PRO A 35 6.58 4.55 -0.01
C PRO A 35 6.30 5.57 -1.11
N ASP A 36 5.02 5.87 -1.39
CA ASP A 36 4.61 6.89 -2.36
C ASP A 36 5.21 8.26 -2.04
N ILE A 37 5.30 8.65 -0.76
CA ILE A 37 5.86 9.94 -0.34
C ILE A 37 7.33 10.03 -0.79
N LEU A 38 8.08 8.97 -0.59
CA LEU A 38 9.49 8.92 -0.96
C LEU A 38 9.67 8.80 -2.47
N LEU A 39 8.84 8.01 -3.14
CA LEU A 39 8.81 7.89 -4.59
C LEU A 39 8.54 9.25 -5.24
N ILE A 40 7.50 9.97 -4.83
CA ILE A 40 7.16 11.31 -5.32
C ILE A 40 8.34 12.27 -5.12
N THR A 41 8.98 12.24 -3.95
CA THR A 41 10.13 13.13 -3.66
C THR A 41 11.30 12.86 -4.60
N LEU A 42 11.61 11.59 -4.88
CA LEU A 42 12.71 11.20 -5.78
C LEU A 42 12.36 11.49 -7.25
N ASP A 43 11.11 11.25 -7.66
CA ASP A 43 10.65 11.52 -9.02
C ASP A 43 10.66 13.02 -9.33
N LEU A 44 10.24 13.86 -8.39
CA LEU A 44 10.31 15.31 -8.52
C LEU A 44 11.76 15.85 -8.51
N ALA A 45 12.67 15.18 -7.80
CA ALA A 45 14.08 15.56 -7.77
C ALA A 45 14.81 15.19 -9.08
N LYS A 46 14.46 14.03 -9.68
CA LYS A 46 15.10 13.50 -10.90
C LYS A 46 14.06 12.83 -11.80
N PRO A 47 13.26 13.61 -12.56
CA PRO A 47 12.17 13.06 -13.39
C PRO A 47 12.65 12.05 -14.44
N GLU A 48 13.87 12.20 -14.95
CA GLU A 48 14.50 11.29 -15.91
C GLU A 48 14.72 9.87 -15.35
N LYS A 49 14.69 9.70 -14.02
CA LYS A 49 14.83 8.41 -13.34
C LYS A 49 13.53 7.87 -12.74
N ALA A 50 12.40 8.54 -12.96
CA ALA A 50 11.12 8.19 -12.33
C ALA A 50 10.72 6.74 -12.59
N LEU A 51 10.78 6.26 -13.83
CA LEU A 51 10.44 4.87 -14.17
C LEU A 51 11.41 3.85 -13.56
N TYR A 52 12.66 4.22 -13.36
CA TYR A 52 13.63 3.39 -12.65
C TYR A 52 13.28 3.28 -11.16
N TYR A 53 12.89 4.38 -10.52
CA TYR A 53 12.43 4.38 -9.13
C TYR A 53 11.15 3.57 -8.94
N ALA A 54 10.18 3.70 -9.86
CA ALA A 54 8.96 2.88 -9.88
C ALA A 54 9.28 1.38 -10.00
N SER A 55 10.26 1.01 -10.84
CA SER A 55 10.69 -0.39 -11.00
C SER A 55 11.25 -0.96 -9.69
N ILE A 56 12.14 -0.22 -9.02
CA ILE A 56 12.73 -0.63 -7.73
C ILE A 56 11.65 -0.74 -6.65
N ALA A 57 10.77 0.26 -6.55
CA ALA A 57 9.67 0.24 -5.58
C ALA A 57 8.75 -0.96 -5.81
N THR A 58 8.41 -1.25 -7.07
CA THR A 58 7.56 -2.40 -7.44
C THR A 58 8.19 -3.73 -7.04
N LEU A 59 9.47 -3.95 -7.40
CA LEU A 59 10.17 -5.19 -7.09
C LEU A 59 10.32 -5.39 -5.57
N CYS A 60 10.78 -4.37 -4.86
CA CYS A 60 10.96 -4.45 -3.42
C CYS A 60 9.63 -4.64 -2.69
N SER A 61 8.57 -3.94 -3.12
CA SER A 61 7.23 -4.11 -2.57
C SER A 61 6.65 -5.51 -2.84
N ALA A 62 6.86 -6.07 -4.04
CA ALA A 62 6.39 -7.42 -4.38
C ALA A 62 7.10 -8.49 -3.52
N VAL A 63 8.42 -8.35 -3.33
CA VAL A 63 9.21 -9.24 -2.45
C VAL A 63 8.77 -9.10 -0.99
N GLY A 64 8.55 -7.85 -0.52
CA GLY A 64 8.01 -7.59 0.82
C GLY A 64 6.62 -8.18 1.01
N GLY A 65 5.72 -8.01 0.02
CA GLY A 65 4.38 -8.62 0.03
C GLY A 65 4.44 -10.15 0.10
N PHE A 66 5.36 -10.76 -0.66
CA PHE A 66 5.58 -12.21 -0.59
C PHE A 66 6.11 -12.66 0.78
N THR A 67 6.96 -11.85 1.42
CA THR A 67 7.39 -12.07 2.81
C THR A 67 6.20 -12.03 3.77
N GLY A 68 5.30 -11.04 3.63
CA GLY A 68 4.05 -10.96 4.40
C GLY A 68 3.14 -12.17 4.18
N TYR A 69 3.03 -12.64 2.93
CA TYR A 69 2.33 -13.88 2.60
C TYR A 69 2.93 -15.10 3.32
N LEU A 70 4.26 -15.24 3.33
CA LEU A 70 4.93 -16.35 4.04
C LEU A 70 4.73 -16.27 5.55
N ILE A 71 4.79 -15.08 6.14
CA ILE A 71 4.49 -14.85 7.57
C ILE A 71 3.05 -15.28 7.86
N GLY A 72 2.08 -14.91 7.03
CA GLY A 72 0.69 -15.34 7.15
C GLY A 72 0.53 -16.85 7.04
N ARG A 73 1.20 -17.47 6.06
CA ARG A 73 1.08 -18.91 5.78
C ARG A 73 1.70 -19.78 6.87
N PHE A 74 2.91 -19.45 7.30
CA PHE A 74 3.65 -20.29 8.26
C PHE A 74 3.45 -19.86 9.72
N GLY A 75 3.23 -18.56 9.97
CA GLY A 75 3.00 -18.04 11.32
C GLY A 75 1.51 -17.88 11.65
N GLY A 76 0.77 -17.19 10.81
CA GLY A 76 -0.62 -16.83 11.07
C GLY A 76 -1.60 -17.99 10.96
N ARG A 77 -1.47 -18.86 9.96
CA ARG A 77 -2.37 -20.01 9.75
C ARG A 77 -2.39 -21.01 10.91
N PRO A 78 -1.26 -21.46 11.46
CA PRO A 78 -1.25 -22.34 12.65
C PRO A 78 -1.90 -21.68 13.86
N VAL A 79 -1.60 -20.41 14.12
CA VAL A 79 -2.20 -19.65 15.23
C VAL A 79 -3.72 -19.50 15.01
N PHE A 80 -4.15 -19.18 13.81
CA PHE A 80 -5.57 -19.07 13.47
C PHE A 80 -6.29 -20.40 13.68
N ASN A 81 -5.75 -21.51 13.18
CA ASN A 81 -6.32 -22.84 13.35
C ASN A 81 -6.40 -23.26 14.83
N PHE A 82 -5.44 -22.86 15.65
CA PHE A 82 -5.47 -23.11 17.09
C PHE A 82 -6.58 -22.31 17.79
N LEU A 83 -6.68 -21.00 17.50
CA LEU A 83 -7.66 -20.11 18.13
C LEU A 83 -9.10 -20.38 17.69
N PHE A 84 -9.33 -20.77 16.43
CA PHE A 84 -10.64 -20.95 15.82
C PHE A 84 -10.97 -22.41 15.50
N ARG A 85 -10.44 -23.34 16.29
CA ARG A 85 -10.61 -24.79 16.12
C ARG A 85 -12.08 -25.22 15.95
N ASN A 86 -13.00 -24.57 16.66
CA ASN A 86 -14.43 -24.88 16.61
C ASN A 86 -15.20 -24.22 15.44
N LYS A 87 -14.51 -23.42 14.59
CA LYS A 87 -15.12 -22.68 13.45
C LYS A 87 -14.49 -23.05 12.11
N GLN A 88 -13.96 -24.27 12.00
CA GLN A 88 -13.24 -24.73 10.80
C GLN A 88 -14.10 -24.72 9.53
N GLU A 89 -15.38 -25.04 9.61
CA GLU A 89 -16.27 -25.01 8.45
C GLU A 89 -16.44 -23.59 7.88
N GLN A 90 -16.59 -22.61 8.77
CA GLN A 90 -16.69 -21.20 8.36
C GLN A 90 -15.36 -20.72 7.75
N PHE A 91 -14.24 -21.12 8.34
CA PHE A 91 -12.92 -20.80 7.80
C PHE A 91 -12.69 -21.41 6.42
N ASN A 92 -13.03 -22.68 6.23
CA ASN A 92 -12.91 -23.36 4.94
C ASN A 92 -13.76 -22.69 3.85
N SER A 93 -14.95 -22.19 4.22
CA SER A 93 -15.81 -21.44 3.30
C SER A 93 -15.17 -20.11 2.86
N VAL A 94 -14.57 -19.37 3.82
CA VAL A 94 -13.84 -18.11 3.54
C VAL A 94 -12.59 -18.39 2.72
N GLU A 95 -11.84 -19.45 3.05
CA GLU A 95 -10.65 -19.87 2.30
C GLU A 95 -11.00 -20.21 0.84
N LYS A 96 -12.10 -20.93 0.62
CA LYS A 96 -12.60 -21.25 -0.73
C LYS A 96 -12.96 -19.99 -1.52
N LEU A 97 -13.72 -19.09 -0.91
CA LEU A 97 -14.10 -17.81 -1.51
C LEU A 97 -12.87 -16.96 -1.84
N TYR A 98 -11.91 -16.92 -0.92
CA TYR A 98 -10.66 -16.15 -1.14
C TYR A 98 -9.78 -16.77 -2.22
N ASN A 99 -9.77 -18.09 -2.38
CA ASN A 99 -9.06 -18.76 -3.47
C ASN A 99 -9.69 -18.47 -4.84
N GLU A 100 -10.99 -18.17 -4.88
CA GLU A 100 -11.71 -17.80 -6.09
C GLU A 100 -11.51 -16.31 -6.46
N TYR A 101 -11.74 -15.42 -5.48
CA TYR A 101 -11.75 -13.96 -5.71
C TYR A 101 -10.55 -13.21 -5.14
N GLY A 102 -9.71 -13.84 -4.35
CA GLY A 102 -8.59 -13.20 -3.64
C GLY A 102 -7.55 -12.56 -4.58
N THR A 103 -7.41 -13.07 -5.80
CA THR A 103 -6.53 -12.46 -6.82
C THR A 103 -6.95 -11.02 -7.12
N PHE A 104 -8.25 -10.77 -7.27
CA PHE A 104 -8.80 -9.44 -7.46
C PHE A 104 -8.65 -8.60 -6.17
N ALA A 105 -8.92 -9.18 -5.00
CA ALA A 105 -8.77 -8.49 -3.73
C ALA A 105 -7.32 -8.04 -3.50
N VAL A 106 -6.33 -8.88 -3.77
CA VAL A 106 -4.92 -8.54 -3.69
C VAL A 106 -4.54 -7.47 -4.71
N PHE A 107 -4.96 -7.62 -5.97
CA PHE A 107 -4.69 -6.64 -7.02
C PHE A 107 -5.25 -5.26 -6.65
N PHE A 108 -6.53 -5.18 -6.28
CA PHE A 108 -7.15 -3.90 -5.92
C PHE A 108 -6.54 -3.29 -4.65
N SER A 109 -6.22 -4.08 -3.62
CA SER A 109 -5.54 -3.57 -2.43
C SER A 109 -4.14 -3.08 -2.72
N ALA A 110 -3.43 -3.72 -3.64
CA ALA A 110 -2.09 -3.33 -4.07
C ALA A 110 -2.11 -2.03 -4.91
N PHE A 111 -3.16 -1.81 -5.69
CA PHE A 111 -3.33 -0.63 -6.54
C PHE A 111 -3.90 0.57 -5.80
N THR A 112 -4.87 0.36 -4.90
CA THR A 112 -5.58 1.43 -4.17
C THR A 112 -4.87 1.80 -2.86
N PRO A 113 -5.25 2.90 -2.18
CA PRO A 113 -4.71 3.27 -0.86
C PRO A 113 -5.23 2.41 0.30
N ILE A 114 -5.77 1.23 0.02
CA ILE A 114 -6.18 0.26 1.04
C ILE A 114 -4.92 -0.38 1.66
N PRO A 115 -4.90 -0.67 2.98
CA PRO A 115 -3.74 -1.25 3.64
C PRO A 115 -3.36 -2.62 3.04
N TYR A 116 -2.40 -2.62 2.13
CA TYR A 116 -1.95 -3.81 1.39
C TYR A 116 -1.36 -4.89 2.31
N ASN A 117 -0.66 -4.51 3.38
CA ASN A 117 -0.07 -5.40 4.36
C ASN A 117 -1.08 -6.38 5.01
N VAL A 118 -2.32 -5.93 5.21
CA VAL A 118 -3.40 -6.80 5.71
C VAL A 118 -3.71 -7.91 4.71
N PHE A 119 -3.77 -7.57 3.41
CA PHE A 119 -4.07 -8.54 2.35
C PHE A 119 -2.93 -9.52 2.10
N THR A 120 -1.66 -9.09 2.28
CA THR A 120 -0.51 -9.98 2.15
C THR A 120 -0.54 -11.09 3.20
N ILE A 121 -0.74 -10.73 4.47
CA ILE A 121 -0.82 -11.68 5.58
C ILE A 121 -2.09 -12.54 5.47
N ALA A 122 -3.25 -11.94 5.17
CA ALA A 122 -4.51 -12.67 4.99
C ALA A 122 -4.43 -13.71 3.87
N SER A 123 -3.81 -13.37 2.74
CA SER A 123 -3.59 -14.30 1.63
C SER A 123 -2.77 -15.53 2.05
N GLY A 124 -1.79 -15.34 2.90
CA GLY A 124 -0.99 -16.42 3.49
C GLY A 124 -1.80 -17.30 4.44
N ILE A 125 -2.57 -16.70 5.36
CA ILE A 125 -3.44 -17.41 6.31
C ILE A 125 -4.48 -18.24 5.55
N LEU A 126 -5.10 -17.68 4.53
CA LEU A 126 -6.13 -18.32 3.69
C LEU A 126 -5.54 -19.22 2.59
N ASN A 127 -4.23 -19.49 2.63
CA ASN A 127 -3.55 -20.43 1.75
C ASN A 127 -3.81 -20.19 0.24
N MET A 128 -3.90 -18.92 -0.16
CA MET A 128 -4.03 -18.54 -1.55
C MET A 128 -2.86 -19.11 -2.38
N ASN A 129 -3.09 -19.41 -3.64
CA ASN A 129 -2.01 -19.85 -4.53
C ASN A 129 -0.88 -18.79 -4.59
N PRO A 130 0.37 -19.14 -4.25
CA PRO A 130 1.47 -18.17 -4.13
C PRO A 130 1.78 -17.47 -5.46
N LEU A 131 1.64 -18.17 -6.60
CA LEU A 131 1.89 -17.58 -7.91
C LEU A 131 0.82 -16.55 -8.26
N LYS A 132 -0.48 -16.86 -8.02
CA LYS A 132 -1.58 -15.90 -8.22
C LYS A 132 -1.41 -14.67 -7.34
N PHE A 133 -1.02 -14.87 -6.07
CA PHE A 133 -0.72 -13.77 -5.14
C PHE A 133 0.41 -12.88 -5.68
N PHE A 134 1.55 -13.49 -6.05
CA PHE A 134 2.72 -12.75 -6.50
C PHE A 134 2.44 -11.95 -7.77
N VAL A 135 1.80 -12.58 -8.76
CA VAL A 135 1.41 -11.91 -10.02
C VAL A 135 0.46 -10.73 -9.75
N ALA A 136 -0.61 -10.94 -8.96
CA ALA A 136 -1.54 -9.87 -8.61
C ALA A 136 -0.83 -8.70 -7.88
N SER A 137 0.11 -9.01 -6.99
CA SER A 137 0.90 -8.02 -6.25
C SER A 137 1.81 -7.20 -7.17
N VAL A 138 2.56 -7.87 -8.05
CA VAL A 138 3.46 -7.19 -9.02
C VAL A 138 2.66 -6.26 -9.93
N PHE A 139 1.54 -6.74 -10.49
CA PHE A 139 0.71 -5.93 -11.39
C PHE A 139 0.03 -4.78 -10.64
N GLY A 140 -0.55 -5.02 -9.47
CA GLY A 140 -1.22 -3.99 -8.68
C GLY A 140 -0.26 -2.88 -8.21
N ARG A 141 0.86 -3.25 -7.58
CA ARG A 141 1.88 -2.30 -7.13
C ARG A 141 2.60 -1.64 -8.30
N GLY A 142 2.92 -2.42 -9.35
CA GLY A 142 3.52 -1.89 -10.56
C GLY A 142 2.64 -0.81 -11.18
N MET A 143 1.37 -1.14 -11.46
CA MET A 143 0.43 -0.18 -12.05
C MET A 143 0.34 1.10 -11.22
N ARG A 144 0.27 1.00 -9.88
CA ARG A 144 0.25 2.16 -8.99
C ARG A 144 1.53 3.00 -9.08
N PHE A 145 2.70 2.40 -8.89
CA PHE A 145 3.96 3.16 -8.87
C PHE A 145 4.32 3.71 -10.24
N PHE A 146 4.14 2.93 -11.31
CA PHE A 146 4.38 3.42 -12.66
C PHE A 146 3.41 4.53 -13.07
N LEU A 147 2.14 4.47 -12.65
CA LEU A 147 1.17 5.53 -12.90
C LEU A 147 1.62 6.83 -12.21
N VAL A 148 1.95 6.77 -10.92
CA VAL A 148 2.42 7.94 -10.15
C VAL A 148 3.69 8.51 -10.79
N SER A 149 4.70 7.68 -11.04
CA SER A 149 5.98 8.13 -11.62
C SER A 149 5.82 8.67 -13.04
N THR A 150 4.96 8.09 -13.88
CA THR A 150 4.70 8.61 -15.23
C THR A 150 4.02 9.98 -15.19
N VAL A 151 3.04 10.15 -14.32
CA VAL A 151 2.38 11.45 -14.14
C VAL A 151 3.38 12.50 -13.66
N LEU A 152 4.25 12.16 -12.70
CA LEU A 152 5.26 13.07 -12.19
C LEU A 152 6.38 13.35 -13.21
N MET A 153 6.74 12.38 -14.03
CA MET A 153 7.70 12.55 -15.11
C MET A 153 7.21 13.57 -16.17
N ILE A 154 5.91 13.54 -16.49
CA ILE A 154 5.31 14.41 -17.52
C ILE A 154 4.93 15.78 -16.94
N PHE A 155 4.34 15.81 -15.77
CA PHE A 155 3.72 17.00 -15.17
C PHE A 155 4.46 17.52 -13.93
N GLY A 156 5.61 16.92 -13.56
CA GLY A 156 6.29 17.21 -12.29
C GLY A 156 6.71 18.67 -12.11
N GLU A 157 7.16 19.33 -13.18
CA GLU A 157 7.51 20.75 -13.11
C GLU A 157 6.29 21.63 -12.88
N MET A 158 5.19 21.36 -13.59
CA MET A 158 3.92 22.05 -13.38
C MET A 158 3.39 21.80 -11.95
N ILE A 159 3.50 20.57 -11.45
CA ILE A 159 3.08 20.22 -10.09
C ILE A 159 3.93 20.98 -9.05
N LYS A 160 5.25 21.12 -9.25
CA LYS A 160 6.13 21.91 -8.35
C LYS A 160 5.70 23.37 -8.27
N GLU A 161 5.34 23.97 -9.39
CA GLU A 161 4.91 25.37 -9.46
C GLU A 161 3.56 25.59 -8.75
N TYR A 162 2.63 24.65 -8.91
CA TYR A 162 1.28 24.76 -8.35
C TYR A 162 1.03 23.95 -7.07
N ILE A 163 2.06 23.30 -6.50
CA ILE A 163 1.91 22.41 -5.35
C ILE A 163 1.22 23.07 -4.16
N ASN A 164 1.50 24.37 -3.91
CA ASN A 164 0.87 25.12 -2.84
C ASN A 164 -0.63 25.31 -3.07
N TYR A 165 -1.06 25.53 -4.32
CA TYR A 165 -2.48 25.65 -4.69
C TYR A 165 -3.20 24.30 -4.60
N PHE A 166 -2.53 23.20 -4.96
CA PHE A 166 -3.08 21.84 -4.81
C PHE A 166 -3.25 21.46 -3.33
N ILE A 167 -2.29 21.78 -2.47
CA ILE A 167 -2.38 21.55 -1.03
C ILE A 167 -3.53 22.39 -0.44
N LEU A 168 -3.62 23.67 -0.78
CA LEU A 168 -4.70 24.55 -0.32
C LEU A 168 -6.07 24.07 -0.81
N GLY A 169 -6.19 23.74 -2.09
CA GLY A 169 -7.43 23.21 -2.66
C GLY A 169 -7.86 21.87 -2.05
N GLY A 170 -6.92 20.93 -1.91
CA GLY A 170 -7.18 19.64 -1.26
C GLY A 170 -7.59 19.78 0.20
N THR A 171 -6.92 20.65 0.94
CA THR A 171 -7.27 20.96 2.34
C THR A 171 -8.65 21.60 2.45
N ALA A 172 -8.98 22.53 1.56
CA ALA A 172 -10.30 23.16 1.51
C ALA A 172 -11.42 22.14 1.23
N ILE A 173 -11.20 21.22 0.28
CA ILE A 173 -12.17 20.14 -0.02
C ILE A 173 -12.40 19.25 1.21
N ILE A 174 -11.33 18.86 1.91
CA ILE A 174 -11.43 18.03 3.12
C ILE A 174 -12.20 18.78 4.20
N ILE A 175 -11.91 20.06 4.43
CA ILE A 175 -12.61 20.88 5.42
C ILE A 175 -14.10 20.98 5.07
N VAL A 176 -14.43 21.28 3.81
CA VAL A 176 -15.82 21.36 3.34
C VAL A 176 -16.54 20.03 3.52
N PHE A 177 -15.89 18.91 3.20
CA PHE A 177 -16.46 17.58 3.39
C PHE A 177 -16.76 17.31 4.87
N PHE A 178 -15.82 17.61 5.78
CA PHE A 178 -16.05 17.45 7.21
C PHE A 178 -17.15 18.39 7.76
N VAL A 179 -17.21 19.63 7.28
CA VAL A 179 -18.28 20.56 7.65
C VAL A 179 -19.65 20.06 7.20
N ILE A 180 -19.76 19.53 5.98
CA ILE A 180 -21.00 18.94 5.46
C ILE A 180 -21.42 17.72 6.31
N LEU A 181 -20.48 16.83 6.63
CA LEU A 181 -20.76 15.67 7.49
C LEU A 181 -21.20 16.09 8.90
N TYR A 182 -20.52 17.09 9.47
CA TYR A 182 -20.88 17.63 10.79
C TYR A 182 -22.28 18.25 10.79
N LYS A 183 -22.61 19.07 9.78
CA LYS A 183 -23.94 19.69 9.64
C LYS A 183 -25.05 18.65 9.43
N LYS A 184 -24.78 17.60 8.62
CA LYS A 184 -25.75 16.50 8.41
C LYS A 184 -26.00 15.71 9.70
N ARG A 185 -24.96 15.50 10.52
CA ARG A 185 -25.12 14.82 11.82
C ARG A 185 -25.93 15.64 12.84
N HIS A 186 -25.87 16.97 12.76
CA HIS A 186 -26.63 17.87 13.64
C HIS A 186 -28.09 18.07 13.21
N MET A 187 -28.42 17.85 11.93
CA MET A 187 -29.81 17.91 11.43
C MET A 187 -30.60 16.60 11.63
N LEU A 188 -29.92 15.51 12.03
CA LEU A 188 -30.53 14.21 12.30
C LEU A 188 -30.75 13.95 13.81
N LYS A 189 -30.48 14.94 14.66
CA LYS A 189 -30.84 15.00 16.08
C LYS A 189 -31.97 16.00 16.34
#